data_db70fcd639eddbd37f1442505c1a22c5
#
_entry.id   db70fcd639eddbd37f1442505c1a22c5
#
_cell.length_a   1.000
_cell.length_b   1.000
_cell.length_c   1.000
_cell.angle_alpha   90.00
_cell.angle_beta   90.00
_cell.angle_gamma   90.00
#
_symmetry.space_group_name_H-M   'P 1'
#
loop_
_entity.id
_entity.type
_entity.pdbx_description
1 polymer ?
#
loop_
_entity_poly.entity_id
_entity_poly.type
_entity_poly.pdbx_seq_one_letter_code
_entity_poly.pdbx_strand_id
1 'polypeptide(L)'
;MDVSIFKKIISEETPLIGIEPSAILTFKDEYIRLADDKNSAAKISKHTFTTEEFLQREFDSGNIKSNQFSSKEKLIKIHGHCHQKALSSTHATFSMLNIPKNYKPTIMNTGCCGMAGSFGYEKEHYKISMQVGEDTLFPKIRNISKDIEIVASGTSCRHQIYDGTKR
;
A
#
# COMPACT_ATOMS: atom_id res chain seq x y z
N MET A 1 13.68 6.36 -19.80
CA MET A 1 12.51 5.51 -19.47
C MET A 1 11.34 5.94 -20.34
N ASP A 2 10.80 5.05 -21.17
CA ASP A 2 9.79 5.39 -22.18
C ASP A 2 8.39 5.53 -21.58
N VAL A 3 7.81 6.71 -21.72
CA VAL A 3 6.43 7.00 -21.29
C VAL A 3 5.45 7.05 -22.46
N SER A 4 5.91 6.71 -23.68
CA SER A 4 5.15 6.91 -24.92
C SER A 4 3.83 6.14 -24.97
N ILE A 5 3.76 4.97 -24.36
CA ILE A 5 2.56 4.14 -24.29
C ILE A 5 1.58 4.76 -23.28
N PHE A 6 2.04 5.03 -22.08
CA PHE A 6 1.19 5.50 -20.97
C PHE A 6 0.56 6.86 -21.25
N LYS A 7 1.30 7.80 -21.86
CA LYS A 7 0.78 9.14 -22.16
C LYS A 7 -0.40 9.18 -23.15
N LYS A 8 -0.59 8.09 -23.92
CA LYS A 8 -1.71 7.95 -24.85
C LYS A 8 -2.98 7.41 -24.21
N ILE A 9 -2.86 6.77 -23.03
CA ILE A 9 -3.93 6.01 -22.37
C ILE A 9 -4.34 6.69 -21.07
N ILE A 10 -3.37 7.17 -20.28
CA ILE A 10 -3.63 7.67 -18.93
C ILE A 10 -4.13 9.12 -18.98
N SER A 11 -5.31 9.32 -18.41
CA SER A 11 -5.98 10.61 -18.25
C SER A 11 -6.75 10.66 -16.93
N GLU A 12 -7.47 11.74 -16.69
CA GLU A 12 -8.37 11.86 -15.54
C GLU A 12 -9.49 10.81 -15.58
N GLU A 13 -10.03 10.54 -16.78
CA GLU A 13 -11.09 9.57 -17.02
C GLU A 13 -10.57 8.10 -17.06
N THR A 14 -9.28 7.95 -17.35
CA THR A 14 -8.63 6.63 -17.45
C THR A 14 -7.37 6.61 -16.58
N PRO A 15 -7.51 6.62 -15.25
CA PRO A 15 -6.36 6.65 -14.35
C PRO A 15 -5.60 5.32 -14.34
N LEU A 16 -4.31 5.39 -14.04
CA LEU A 16 -3.48 4.23 -13.77
C LEU A 16 -3.63 3.82 -12.30
N ILE A 17 -4.10 2.60 -12.06
CA ILE A 17 -4.31 2.07 -10.71
C ILE A 17 -3.41 0.86 -10.48
N GLY A 18 -2.77 0.79 -9.32
CA GLY A 18 -1.93 -0.34 -8.94
C GLY A 18 -2.21 -0.84 -7.54
N ILE A 19 -2.07 -2.15 -7.35
CA ILE A 19 -2.28 -2.85 -6.07
C ILE A 19 -1.00 -3.02 -5.25
N GLU A 20 0.17 -2.90 -5.90
CA GLU A 20 1.47 -3.04 -5.22
C GLU A 20 2.13 -1.67 -5.08
N PRO A 21 2.26 -1.13 -3.84
CA PRO A 21 2.79 0.21 -3.64
C PRO A 21 4.19 0.42 -4.20
N SER A 22 5.07 -0.59 -4.10
CA SER A 22 6.44 -0.50 -4.62
C SER A 22 6.52 -0.42 -6.14
N ALA A 23 5.49 -0.88 -6.85
CA ALA A 23 5.42 -0.78 -8.30
C ALA A 23 4.71 0.51 -8.75
N ILE A 24 3.49 0.76 -8.23
CA ILE A 24 2.69 1.89 -8.73
C ILE A 24 3.25 3.25 -8.32
N LEU A 25 3.85 3.36 -7.14
CA LEU A 25 4.40 4.62 -6.66
C LEU A 25 5.69 5.04 -7.38
N THR A 26 6.33 4.15 -8.15
CA THR A 26 7.44 4.52 -9.05
C THR A 26 7.01 5.58 -10.06
N PHE A 27 5.75 5.55 -10.51
CA PHE A 27 5.20 6.57 -11.42
C PHE A 27 5.07 7.95 -10.76
N LYS A 28 5.04 8.02 -9.43
CA LYS A 28 4.98 9.28 -8.68
C LYS A 28 6.36 9.87 -8.36
N ASP A 29 7.43 9.09 -8.43
CA ASP A 29 8.79 9.54 -8.12
C ASP A 29 9.78 9.21 -9.24
N GLU A 30 10.19 7.94 -9.39
CA GLU A 30 11.28 7.56 -10.29
C GLU A 30 11.00 7.92 -11.74
N TYR A 31 9.76 7.70 -12.21
CA TYR A 31 9.39 8.04 -13.59
C TYR A 31 9.56 9.53 -13.90
N ILE A 32 9.20 10.42 -12.96
CA ILE A 32 9.36 11.87 -13.16
C ILE A 32 10.84 12.23 -13.31
N ARG A 33 11.72 11.57 -12.56
CA ARG A 33 13.17 11.84 -12.56
C ARG A 33 13.89 11.23 -13.77
N LEU A 34 13.50 10.01 -14.15
CA LEU A 34 14.22 9.17 -15.11
C LEU A 34 13.65 9.15 -16.52
N ALA A 35 12.45 9.70 -16.73
CA ALA A 35 11.84 9.75 -18.05
C ALA A 35 12.53 10.81 -18.96
N ASP A 36 12.64 10.49 -20.24
CA ASP A 36 13.13 11.42 -21.26
C ASP A 36 12.14 12.58 -21.44
N ASP A 37 10.83 12.28 -21.48
CA ASP A 37 9.74 13.26 -21.52
C ASP A 37 9.18 13.48 -20.11
N LYS A 38 9.80 14.39 -19.36
CA LYS A 38 9.42 14.74 -17.98
C LYS A 38 8.01 15.32 -17.87
N ASN A 39 7.56 16.06 -18.87
CA ASN A 39 6.22 16.65 -18.87
C ASN A 39 5.13 15.57 -18.98
N SER A 40 5.33 14.59 -19.85
CA SER A 40 4.43 13.45 -19.95
C SER A 40 4.48 12.58 -18.68
N ALA A 41 5.65 12.36 -18.08
CA ALA A 41 5.80 11.62 -16.83
C ALA A 41 5.06 12.32 -15.67
N ALA A 42 5.17 13.64 -15.54
CA ALA A 42 4.45 14.42 -14.53
C ALA A 42 2.92 14.34 -14.72
N LYS A 43 2.45 14.37 -15.98
CA LYS A 43 1.03 14.20 -16.30
C LYS A 43 0.52 12.79 -15.90
N ILE A 44 1.29 11.74 -16.22
CA ILE A 44 0.98 10.36 -15.83
C ILE A 44 0.93 10.24 -14.31
N SER A 45 1.94 10.77 -13.61
CA SER A 45 2.01 10.77 -12.15
C SER A 45 0.76 11.34 -11.48
N LYS A 46 0.22 12.43 -12.04
CA LYS A 46 -0.99 13.10 -11.53
C LYS A 46 -2.23 12.19 -11.59
N HIS A 47 -2.30 11.29 -12.57
CA HIS A 47 -3.42 10.37 -12.76
C HIS A 47 -3.05 8.92 -12.38
N THR A 48 -2.04 8.75 -11.51
CA THR A 48 -1.62 7.46 -10.99
C THR A 48 -2.01 7.34 -9.51
N PHE A 49 -2.63 6.22 -9.15
CA PHE A 49 -3.14 6.00 -7.80
C PHE A 49 -2.82 4.58 -7.31
N THR A 50 -2.60 4.43 -6.02
CA THR A 50 -2.80 3.13 -5.39
C THR A 50 -4.29 2.79 -5.41
N THR A 51 -4.64 1.52 -5.26
CA THR A 51 -6.06 1.11 -5.18
C THR A 51 -6.78 1.81 -4.04
N GLU A 52 -6.10 2.02 -2.93
CA GLU A 52 -6.66 2.69 -1.74
C GLU A 52 -6.97 4.17 -2.02
N GLU A 53 -6.04 4.89 -2.65
CA GLU A 53 -6.25 6.29 -3.05
C GLU A 53 -7.42 6.42 -4.04
N PHE A 54 -7.50 5.49 -5.00
CA PHE A 54 -8.56 5.49 -5.99
C PHE A 54 -9.94 5.24 -5.36
N LEU A 55 -10.06 4.21 -4.51
CA LEU A 55 -11.33 3.90 -3.84
C LEU A 55 -11.78 5.01 -2.89
N GLN A 56 -10.85 5.65 -2.19
CA GLN A 56 -11.16 6.83 -1.38
C GLN A 56 -11.71 7.95 -2.26
N ARG A 57 -11.06 8.28 -3.38
CA ARG A 57 -11.51 9.29 -4.33
C ARG A 57 -12.94 9.01 -4.83
N GLU A 58 -13.22 7.78 -5.20
CA GLU A 58 -14.54 7.37 -5.69
C GLU A 58 -15.62 7.46 -4.59
N PHE A 59 -15.24 7.17 -3.35
CA PHE A 59 -16.13 7.34 -2.21
C PHE A 59 -16.42 8.82 -1.93
N ASP A 60 -15.39 9.67 -1.92
CA ASP A 60 -15.53 11.11 -1.68
C ASP A 60 -16.33 11.80 -2.79
N SER A 61 -16.27 11.27 -4.02
CA SER A 61 -17.07 11.71 -5.17
C SER A 61 -18.50 11.15 -5.18
N GLY A 62 -18.87 10.30 -4.22
CA GLY A 62 -20.19 9.68 -4.12
C GLY A 62 -20.48 8.53 -5.08
N ASN A 63 -19.49 8.10 -5.88
CA ASN A 63 -19.58 6.97 -6.81
C ASN A 63 -19.65 5.63 -6.08
N ILE A 64 -19.06 5.55 -4.89
CA ILE A 64 -19.09 4.39 -4.00
C ILE A 64 -19.79 4.80 -2.69
N LYS A 65 -20.63 3.90 -2.16
CA LYS A 65 -21.40 4.13 -0.93
C LYS A 65 -21.18 3.02 0.08
N SER A 66 -21.18 3.35 1.37
CA SER A 66 -20.95 2.38 2.45
C SER A 66 -21.92 1.17 2.44
N ASN A 67 -23.15 1.36 1.95
CA ASN A 67 -24.14 0.29 1.86
C ASN A 67 -23.87 -0.75 0.78
N GLN A 68 -22.89 -0.53 -0.09
CA GLN A 68 -22.45 -1.50 -1.10
C GLN A 68 -21.47 -2.54 -0.52
N PHE A 69 -21.04 -2.36 0.72
CA PHE A 69 -20.08 -3.23 1.40
C PHE A 69 -20.75 -4.08 2.48
N SER A 70 -20.01 -5.07 2.97
CA SER A 70 -20.45 -5.93 4.07
C SER A 70 -20.77 -5.12 5.33
N SER A 71 -21.86 -5.48 5.99
CA SER A 71 -22.26 -4.93 7.31
C SER A 71 -21.63 -5.67 8.50
N LYS A 72 -20.79 -6.69 8.25
CA LYS A 72 -20.09 -7.41 9.33
C LYS A 72 -19.15 -6.47 10.08
N GLU A 73 -19.10 -6.60 11.39
CA GLU A 73 -18.11 -5.88 12.19
C GLU A 73 -16.71 -6.49 11.98
N LYS A 74 -15.71 -5.61 11.78
CA LYS A 74 -14.31 -6.01 11.65
C LYS A 74 -13.39 -5.04 12.38
N LEU A 75 -12.57 -5.58 13.26
CA LEU A 75 -11.45 -4.85 13.84
C LEU A 75 -10.22 -5.07 12.97
N ILE A 76 -9.58 -4.00 12.54
CA ILE A 76 -8.50 -4.06 11.56
C ILE A 76 -7.28 -3.29 12.06
N LYS A 77 -6.10 -3.89 11.95
CA LYS A 77 -4.80 -3.26 12.20
C LYS A 77 -4.03 -3.15 10.89
N ILE A 78 -3.65 -1.93 10.53
CA ILE A 78 -2.99 -1.60 9.25
C ILE A 78 -1.48 -1.47 9.48
N HIS A 79 -0.69 -2.24 8.73
CA HIS A 79 0.74 -2.00 8.55
C HIS A 79 0.96 -1.24 7.24
N GLY A 80 1.46 0.01 7.34
CA GLY A 80 1.75 0.83 6.16
C GLY A 80 3.03 0.41 5.46
N HIS A 81 2.99 0.26 4.14
CA HIS A 81 4.15 -0.01 3.30
C HIS A 81 5.14 1.16 3.32
N CYS A 82 6.46 0.88 3.26
CA CYS A 82 7.50 1.93 3.35
C CYS A 82 7.41 2.97 2.23
N HIS A 83 7.24 2.54 0.97
CA HIS A 83 7.03 3.45 -0.15
C HIS A 83 5.75 4.29 0.02
N GLN A 84 4.68 3.69 0.51
CA GLN A 84 3.44 4.41 0.78
C GLN A 84 3.64 5.48 1.84
N LYS A 85 4.38 5.19 2.91
CA LYS A 85 4.72 6.18 3.95
C LYS A 85 5.57 7.33 3.40
N ALA A 86 6.46 7.06 2.45
CA ALA A 86 7.38 8.02 1.90
C ALA A 86 6.78 8.89 0.78
N LEU A 87 6.00 8.31 -0.13
CA LEU A 87 5.56 8.92 -1.37
C LEU A 87 4.05 9.18 -1.45
N SER A 88 3.27 8.67 -0.49
CA SER A 88 1.82 8.77 -0.42
C SER A 88 1.38 8.88 1.05
N SER A 89 0.31 8.19 1.42
CA SER A 89 -0.20 8.19 2.79
C SER A 89 -0.83 6.85 3.16
N THR A 90 -0.46 6.32 4.33
CA THR A 90 -1.20 5.22 4.96
C THR A 90 -2.62 5.61 5.34
N HIS A 91 -2.91 6.91 5.36
CA HIS A 91 -4.27 7.40 5.62
C HIS A 91 -5.24 7.01 4.51
N ALA A 92 -4.79 6.90 3.26
CA ALA A 92 -5.63 6.40 2.16
C ALA A 92 -6.12 4.95 2.43
N THR A 93 -5.23 4.08 2.91
CA THR A 93 -5.62 2.71 3.33
C THR A 93 -6.61 2.75 4.49
N PHE A 94 -6.39 3.62 5.48
CA PHE A 94 -7.32 3.79 6.58
C PHE A 94 -8.70 4.25 6.09
N SER A 95 -8.75 5.29 5.26
CA SER A 95 -10.00 5.85 4.73
C SER A 95 -10.77 4.83 3.90
N MET A 96 -10.09 4.12 2.99
CA MET A 96 -10.69 3.03 2.21
C MET A 96 -11.29 1.95 3.11
N LEU A 97 -10.55 1.48 4.11
CA LEU A 97 -11.03 0.45 5.04
C LEU A 97 -12.12 0.95 6.00
N ASN A 98 -12.29 2.26 6.13
CA ASN A 98 -13.35 2.89 6.92
C ASN A 98 -14.64 3.13 6.12
N ILE A 99 -14.67 2.86 4.82
CA ILE A 99 -15.88 2.98 3.98
C ILE A 99 -17.01 2.03 4.46
N PRO A 100 -16.74 0.73 4.74
CA PRO A 100 -17.77 -0.15 5.29
C PRO A 100 -18.17 0.28 6.70
N LYS A 101 -19.47 0.49 6.95
CA LYS A 101 -20.02 1.11 8.18
C LYS A 101 -19.50 0.53 9.49
N ASN A 102 -19.25 -0.79 9.53
CA ASN A 102 -18.90 -1.51 10.76
C ASN A 102 -17.44 -1.96 10.82
N TYR A 103 -16.60 -1.47 9.90
CA TYR A 103 -15.15 -1.68 9.98
C TYR A 103 -14.53 -0.66 10.93
N LYS A 104 -13.56 -1.10 11.72
CA LYS A 104 -12.83 -0.26 12.68
C LYS A 104 -11.33 -0.36 12.42
N PRO A 105 -10.84 0.27 11.35
CA PRO A 105 -9.42 0.27 11.03
C PRO A 105 -8.61 1.11 12.02
N THR A 106 -7.36 0.71 12.26
CA THR A 106 -6.38 1.47 13.06
C THR A 106 -5.01 1.31 12.43
N ILE A 107 -4.28 2.40 12.24
CA ILE A 107 -2.91 2.36 11.73
C ILE A 107 -1.97 1.99 12.87
N MET A 108 -1.14 0.97 12.67
CA MET A 108 -0.10 0.60 13.61
C MET A 108 1.13 1.50 13.44
N ASN A 109 1.67 1.98 14.53
CA ASN A 109 2.98 2.63 14.52
C ASN A 109 4.07 1.55 14.49
N THR A 110 4.42 1.07 13.30
CA THR A 110 5.44 0.05 13.05
C THR A 110 6.53 0.57 12.11
N GLY A 111 7.74 0.06 12.27
CA GLY A 111 8.85 0.29 11.35
C GLY A 111 8.70 -0.46 10.02
N CYS A 112 9.82 -0.77 9.39
CA CYS A 112 9.89 -1.58 8.17
C CYS A 112 9.56 -3.05 8.47
N CYS A 113 9.04 -3.77 7.48
CA CYS A 113 8.88 -5.23 7.59
C CYS A 113 10.22 -5.98 7.42
N GLY A 114 11.24 -5.31 6.87
CA GLY A 114 12.56 -5.89 6.62
C GLY A 114 12.77 -6.46 5.24
N MET A 115 11.71 -6.65 4.44
CA MET A 115 11.83 -7.31 3.13
C MET A 115 12.57 -6.48 2.09
N ALA A 116 12.35 -5.14 2.03
CA ALA A 116 13.02 -4.21 1.12
C ALA A 116 13.14 -4.73 -0.33
N GLY A 117 12.01 -4.91 -1.00
CA GLY A 117 11.96 -5.50 -2.35
C GLY A 117 12.31 -7.00 -2.32
N SER A 118 13.37 -7.40 -3.01
CA SER A 118 13.87 -8.78 -3.04
C SER A 118 14.86 -9.10 -1.91
N PHE A 119 15.37 -8.10 -1.20
CA PHE A 119 16.44 -8.22 -0.20
C PHE A 119 16.20 -9.36 0.80
N GLY A 120 15.02 -9.41 1.41
CA GLY A 120 14.69 -10.41 2.42
C GLY A 120 14.43 -11.82 1.86
N TYR A 121 14.30 -11.97 0.52
CA TYR A 121 14.21 -13.28 -0.13
C TYR A 121 15.59 -13.90 -0.40
N GLU A 122 16.64 -13.10 -0.38
CA GLU A 122 18.00 -13.57 -0.60
C GLU A 122 18.53 -14.25 0.67
N LYS A 123 19.11 -15.44 0.50
CA LYS A 123 19.59 -16.28 1.61
C LYS A 123 20.55 -15.52 2.54
N GLU A 124 21.43 -14.72 1.96
CA GLU A 124 22.44 -13.93 2.66
C GLU A 124 21.81 -12.84 3.54
N HIS A 125 20.68 -12.30 3.14
CA HIS A 125 20.02 -11.18 3.79
C HIS A 125 18.84 -11.58 4.68
N TYR A 126 18.38 -12.82 4.57
CA TYR A 126 17.19 -13.30 5.28
C TYR A 126 17.24 -13.04 6.78
N LYS A 127 18.38 -13.35 7.43
CA LYS A 127 18.54 -13.15 8.86
C LYS A 127 18.42 -11.68 9.28
N ILE A 128 19.05 -10.78 8.53
CA ILE A 128 18.98 -9.32 8.79
C ILE A 128 17.56 -8.82 8.53
N SER A 129 16.93 -9.26 7.45
CA SER A 129 15.56 -8.93 7.12
C SER A 129 14.59 -9.29 8.25
N MET A 130 14.71 -10.50 8.80
CA MET A 130 13.91 -10.95 9.94
C MET A 130 14.17 -10.12 11.21
N GLN A 131 15.43 -9.74 11.49
CA GLN A 131 15.77 -8.87 12.61
C GLN A 131 15.09 -7.49 12.51
N VAL A 132 15.07 -6.89 11.31
CA VAL A 132 14.37 -5.62 11.09
C VAL A 132 12.87 -5.74 11.37
N GLY A 133 12.25 -6.86 10.99
CA GLY A 133 10.85 -7.14 11.33
C GLY A 133 10.62 -7.30 12.84
N GLU A 134 11.58 -7.88 13.55
CA GLU A 134 11.52 -8.08 15.01
C GLU A 134 11.64 -6.77 15.80
N ASP A 135 12.23 -5.72 15.26
CA ASP A 135 12.39 -4.45 15.98
C ASP A 135 11.04 -3.89 16.48
N THR A 136 10.02 -3.90 15.62
CA THR A 136 8.74 -3.28 15.97
C THR A 136 7.52 -4.04 15.45
N LEU A 137 7.59 -4.61 14.24
CA LEU A 137 6.43 -5.13 13.54
C LEU A 137 5.97 -6.47 14.13
N PHE A 138 6.85 -7.47 14.17
CA PHE A 138 6.47 -8.82 14.58
C PHE A 138 6.00 -8.90 16.04
N PRO A 139 6.68 -8.26 17.03
CA PRO A 139 6.21 -8.26 18.40
C PRO A 139 4.81 -7.63 18.54
N LYS A 140 4.55 -6.53 17.82
CA LYS A 140 3.21 -5.91 17.84
C LYS A 140 2.15 -6.84 17.27
N ILE A 141 2.42 -7.50 16.14
CA ILE A 141 1.46 -8.41 15.51
C ILE A 141 1.18 -9.64 16.40
N ARG A 142 2.21 -10.22 17.02
CA ARG A 142 2.04 -11.38 17.93
C ARG A 142 1.17 -11.05 19.14
N ASN A 143 1.18 -9.80 19.59
CA ASN A 143 0.36 -9.32 20.71
C ASN A 143 -1.07 -8.93 20.31
N ILE A 144 -1.44 -8.99 19.03
CA ILE A 144 -2.79 -8.71 18.55
C ILE A 144 -3.62 -9.99 18.62
N SER A 145 -4.85 -9.89 19.16
CA SER A 145 -5.79 -11.00 19.20
C SER A 145 -6.06 -11.57 17.81
N LYS A 146 -6.31 -12.88 17.70
CA LYS A 146 -6.47 -13.59 16.42
C LYS A 146 -7.76 -13.21 15.66
N ASP A 147 -8.74 -12.67 16.35
CA ASP A 147 -9.99 -12.16 15.78
C ASP A 147 -9.82 -10.79 15.08
N ILE A 148 -8.70 -10.11 15.30
CA ILE A 148 -8.39 -8.83 14.66
C ILE A 148 -7.64 -9.08 13.34
N GLU A 149 -8.13 -8.54 12.24
CA GLU A 149 -7.49 -8.68 10.93
C GLU A 149 -6.24 -7.80 10.81
N ILE A 150 -5.16 -8.37 10.26
CA ILE A 150 -3.94 -7.64 9.91
C ILE A 150 -3.97 -7.35 8.42
N VAL A 151 -3.82 -6.07 8.06
CA VAL A 151 -3.81 -5.62 6.66
C VAL A 151 -2.49 -4.97 6.33
N ALA A 152 -1.91 -5.35 5.19
CA ALA A 152 -0.73 -4.72 4.59
C ALA A 152 -0.89 -4.69 3.07
N SER A 153 -0.70 -3.52 2.45
CA SER A 153 -0.86 -3.32 1.00
C SER A 153 0.21 -4.06 0.19
N GLY A 154 1.48 -4.01 0.64
CA GLY A 154 2.60 -4.62 -0.09
C GLY A 154 2.66 -6.14 0.04
N THR A 155 2.89 -6.83 -1.07
CA THR A 155 3.09 -8.29 -1.10
C THR A 155 4.27 -8.73 -0.24
N SER A 156 5.39 -8.02 -0.33
CA SER A 156 6.58 -8.26 0.49
C SER A 156 6.27 -8.15 2.00
N CYS A 157 5.48 -7.16 2.41
CA CYS A 157 5.08 -7.01 3.81
C CYS A 157 4.21 -8.18 4.27
N ARG A 158 3.27 -8.67 3.46
CA ARG A 158 2.42 -9.82 3.79
C ARG A 158 3.24 -11.10 3.98
N HIS A 159 4.16 -11.38 3.05
CA HIS A 159 5.07 -12.53 3.17
C HIS A 159 5.90 -12.46 4.44
N GLN A 160 6.52 -11.31 4.71
CA GLN A 160 7.36 -11.13 5.89
C GLN A 160 6.59 -11.25 7.20
N ILE A 161 5.38 -10.70 7.26
CA ILE A 161 4.47 -10.84 8.41
C ILE A 161 4.13 -12.32 8.63
N TYR A 162 3.77 -13.02 7.56
CA TYR A 162 3.46 -14.45 7.66
C TYR A 162 4.65 -15.27 8.13
N ASP A 163 5.84 -15.04 7.57
CA ASP A 163 7.04 -15.78 7.96
C ASP A 163 7.42 -15.52 9.42
N GLY A 164 7.37 -14.28 9.86
CA GLY A 164 7.76 -13.87 11.21
C GLY A 164 6.71 -14.15 12.29
N THR A 165 5.41 -14.23 11.96
CA THR A 165 4.33 -14.28 12.96
C THR A 165 3.28 -15.35 12.72
N LYS A 166 3.25 -15.97 11.55
CA LYS A 166 2.21 -16.92 11.09
C LYS A 166 0.79 -16.32 11.09
N ARG A 167 0.73 -15.01 10.77
CA ARG A 167 -0.50 -14.22 10.69
C ARG A 167 -0.73 -13.71 9.28
#